data_3280c32463239e37ea08b76fb6c2c21e
#
_entry.id   3280c32463239e37ea08b76fb6c2c21e
#
_cell.length_a   1.000
_cell.length_b   1.000
_cell.length_c   1.000
_cell.angle_alpha   90.00
_cell.angle_beta   90.00
_cell.angle_gamma   90.00
#
_symmetry.space_group_name_H-M   'P 1'
#
loop_
_entity.id
_entity.type
_entity.pdbx_description
1 polymer ?
#
loop_
_entity_poly.entity_id
_entity_poly.type
_entity_poly.pdbx_seq_one_letter_code
_entity_poly.pdbx_strand_id
1 'polypeptide(L)' 'MKYEILYRYGAEQLRQANIPEADLDARLLLEAVCHTDRNALLVHGDRGVERGQEEQYREWIETRKSHVPLQYIT' A
#
# COMPACT_ATOMS: atom_id res chain seq x y z
N MET A 1 4.11 -2.82 11.84
CA MET A 1 3.84 -3.91 10.88
C MET A 1 4.93 -3.92 9.81
N LYS A 2 5.34 -5.10 9.37
CA LYS A 2 6.39 -5.20 8.36
C LYS A 2 5.88 -4.82 6.98
N TYR A 3 6.76 -4.34 6.11
CA TYR A 3 6.43 -3.96 4.74
C TYR A 3 5.63 -5.06 4.02
N GLU A 4 6.14 -6.29 4.03
CA GLU A 4 5.49 -7.38 3.30
C GLU A 4 4.11 -7.71 3.84
N ILE A 5 3.90 -7.60 5.15
CA ILE A 5 2.61 -7.88 5.77
C ILE A 5 1.63 -6.76 5.44
N LEU A 6 2.08 -5.51 5.52
CA LEU A 6 1.23 -4.36 5.20
C LEU A 6 0.87 -4.34 3.72
N TYR A 7 1.81 -4.70 2.84
CA TYR A 7 1.55 -4.84 1.41
C TYR A 7 0.47 -5.90 1.15
N ARG A 8 0.58 -7.06 1.77
CA ARG A 8 -0.41 -8.13 1.60
C ARG A 8 -1.79 -7.68 2.06
N TYR A 9 -1.83 -6.96 3.17
CA TYR A 9 -3.08 -6.39 3.67
C TYR A 9 -3.70 -5.48 2.62
N GLY A 10 -2.94 -4.55 2.09
CA GLY A 10 -3.43 -3.61 1.09
C GLY A 10 -3.90 -4.30 -0.18
N ALA A 11 -3.10 -5.24 -0.69
CA ALA A 11 -3.45 -5.97 -1.90
C ALA A 11 -4.74 -6.76 -1.72
N GLU A 12 -4.91 -7.41 -0.57
CA GLU A 12 -6.12 -8.18 -0.27
C GLU A 12 -7.35 -7.28 -0.19
N GLN A 13 -7.23 -6.14 0.48
CA GLN A 13 -8.32 -5.18 0.57
C GLN A 13 -8.76 -4.69 -0.81
N LEU A 14 -7.80 -4.37 -1.66
CA LEU A 14 -8.10 -3.90 -3.01
C LEU A 14 -8.71 -4.99 -3.89
N ARG A 15 -8.25 -6.24 -3.74
CA ARG A 15 -8.86 -7.37 -4.47
C ARG A 15 -10.33 -7.54 -4.08
N GLN A 16 -10.63 -7.45 -2.79
CA GLN A 16 -12.01 -7.56 -2.31
C GLN A 16 -12.90 -6.46 -2.84
N ALA A 17 -12.32 -5.31 -3.16
CA ALA A 17 -13.05 -4.18 -3.74
C ALA A 17 -13.08 -4.23 -5.28
N ASN A 18 -12.59 -5.31 -5.87
CA ASN A 18 -12.56 -5.52 -7.33
C ASN A 18 -11.70 -4.48 -8.07
N ILE A 19 -10.62 -4.06 -7.45
CA ILE A 19 -9.65 -3.18 -8.12
C ILE A 19 -8.82 -4.03 -9.07
N PRO A 20 -8.79 -3.70 -10.39
CA PRO A 20 -8.15 -4.56 -11.39
C PRO A 20 -6.66 -4.81 -11.16
N GLU A 21 -5.92 -3.83 -10.72
CA GLU A 21 -4.49 -3.97 -10.46
C GLU A 21 -4.20 -3.81 -8.97
N ALA A 22 -4.87 -4.62 -8.17
CA ALA A 22 -4.80 -4.54 -6.72
C ALA A 22 -3.36 -4.63 -6.20
N ASP A 23 -2.59 -5.59 -6.69
CA ASP A 23 -1.22 -5.79 -6.24
C ASP A 23 -0.32 -4.60 -6.57
N LEU A 24 -0.44 -4.09 -7.80
CA LEU A 24 0.34 -2.94 -8.23
C LEU A 24 -0.04 -1.69 -7.44
N ASP A 25 -1.33 -1.43 -7.30
CA ASP A 25 -1.81 -0.26 -6.59
C ASP A 25 -1.39 -0.29 -5.12
N ALA A 26 -1.50 -1.47 -4.48
CA ALA A 26 -1.09 -1.62 -3.08
C ALA A 26 0.40 -1.31 -2.91
N ARG A 27 1.23 -1.77 -3.84
CA ARG A 27 2.67 -1.50 -3.81
C ARG A 27 2.97 -0.03 -4.02
N LEU A 28 2.34 0.60 -5.01
CA LEU A 28 2.59 2.01 -5.31
C LEU A 28 2.19 2.91 -4.14
N LEU A 29 1.07 2.61 -3.49
CA LEU A 29 0.65 3.36 -2.32
C LEU A 29 1.62 3.19 -1.16
N LEU A 30 2.13 1.98 -0.96
CA LEU A 30 3.09 1.72 0.12
C LEU A 30 4.42 2.43 -0.16
N GLU A 31 4.89 2.40 -1.41
CA GLU A 31 6.10 3.12 -1.80
C GLU A 31 5.95 4.62 -1.52
N ALA A 32 4.80 5.19 -1.84
CA ALA A 32 4.55 6.61 -1.63
C ALA A 32 4.51 6.97 -0.14
N VAL A 33 3.83 6.16 0.68
CA VAL A 33 3.73 6.42 2.11
C VAL A 33 5.09 6.33 2.78
N CYS A 34 5.90 5.36 2.39
CA CYS A 34 7.20 5.11 3.00
C CYS A 34 8.35 5.87 2.32
N HIS A 35 8.04 6.64 1.30
CA HIS A 35 9.04 7.38 0.52
C HIS A 35 10.17 6.47 0.04
N THR A 36 9.79 5.32 -0.53
CA THR A 36 10.73 4.30 -0.96
C THR A 36 10.40 3.84 -2.37
N ASP A 37 11.12 2.84 -2.85
CA ASP A 37 10.92 2.28 -4.17
C ASP A 37 10.76 0.76 -4.11
N ARG A 38 10.50 0.16 -5.27
CA ARG A 38 10.30 -1.27 -5.39
C ARG A 38 11.50 -2.08 -4.87
N ASN A 39 12.71 -1.62 -5.19
CA ASN A 39 13.92 -2.34 -4.77
C ASN A 39 14.04 -2.39 -3.26
N ALA A 40 13.78 -1.26 -2.59
CA ALA A 40 13.84 -1.21 -1.14
C ALA A 40 12.80 -2.14 -0.51
N LEU A 41 11.59 -2.20 -1.07
CA LEU A 41 10.56 -3.09 -0.57
C LEU A 41 10.92 -4.55 -0.74
N LEU A 42 11.54 -4.92 -1.87
CA LEU A 42 11.95 -6.29 -2.14
C LEU A 42 13.13 -6.72 -1.26
N VAL A 43 14.10 -5.83 -1.07
CA VAL A 43 15.32 -6.14 -0.29
C VAL A 43 15.02 -6.08 1.21
N HIS A 44 14.16 -5.17 1.63
CA HIS A 44 13.86 -4.91 3.05
C HIS A 44 12.41 -5.23 3.42
N GLY A 45 11.86 -6.29 2.85
CA GLY A 45 10.47 -6.69 3.10
C GLY A 45 10.16 -6.96 4.58
N ASP A 46 11.18 -7.30 5.37
CA ASP A 46 11.06 -7.54 6.81
C ASP A 46 11.17 -6.27 7.64
N ARG A 47 11.43 -5.13 7.01
CA ARG A 47 11.57 -3.85 7.71
C ARG A 47 10.24 -3.39 8.26
N GLY A 48 10.26 -2.78 9.46
CA GLY A 48 9.05 -2.25 10.07
C GLY A 48 8.61 -0.93 9.45
N VAL A 49 7.32 -0.75 9.34
CA VAL A 49 6.72 0.51 8.90
C VAL A 49 6.34 1.29 10.15
N GLU A 50 6.63 2.58 10.18
CA GLU A 50 6.27 3.42 11.31
C GLU A 50 4.74 3.50 11.46
N ARG A 51 4.28 3.67 12.70
CA ARG A 51 2.84 3.68 12.98
C ARG A 51 2.09 4.74 12.21
N GLY A 52 2.64 5.94 12.11
CA GLY A 52 2.01 7.03 11.35
C GLY A 52 1.89 6.71 9.87
N GLN A 53 2.92 6.08 9.30
CA GLN A 53 2.90 5.63 7.91
C GLN A 53 1.90 4.51 7.70
N GLU A 54 1.82 3.57 8.67
CA GLU A 54 0.85 2.48 8.60
C GLU A 54 -0.57 3.01 8.59
N GLU A 55 -0.88 3.96 9.46
CA GLU A 55 -2.20 4.57 9.53
C GLU A 55 -2.53 5.30 8.23
N GLN A 56 -1.59 6.05 7.68
CA GLN A 56 -1.76 6.75 6.42
C GLN A 56 -2.00 5.77 5.27
N TYR A 57 -1.25 4.66 5.26
CA TYR A 57 -1.42 3.63 4.24
C TYR A 57 -2.83 3.02 4.28
N ARG A 58 -3.30 2.68 5.47
CA ARG A 58 -4.64 2.12 5.64
C ARG A 58 -5.71 3.08 5.14
N GLU A 59 -5.55 4.37 5.43
CA GLU A 59 -6.45 5.41 4.97
C GLU A 59 -6.48 5.49 3.45
N TRP A 60 -5.31 5.46 2.82
CA TRP A 60 -5.18 5.49 1.37
C TRP A 60 -5.77 4.24 0.72
N ILE A 61 -5.60 3.07 1.33
CA ILE A 61 -6.22 1.84 0.84
C ILE A 61 -7.74 1.96 0.87
N GLU A 62 -8.31 2.47 1.96
CA GLU A 62 -9.75 2.68 2.06
C GLU A 62 -10.26 3.64 0.98
N THR A 63 -9.52 4.72 0.73
CA THR A 63 -9.87 5.67 -0.32
C THR A 63 -9.85 4.99 -1.69
N ARG A 64 -8.83 4.19 -1.98
CA ARG A 64 -8.73 3.48 -3.24
C ARG A 64 -9.85 2.45 -3.41
N LYS A 65 -10.27 1.82 -2.33
CA LYS A 65 -11.39 0.87 -2.36
C LYS A 65 -12.68 1.52 -2.86
N SER A 66 -12.82 2.83 -2.68
CA SER A 66 -13.95 3.61 -3.18
C SER A 66 -13.78 3.98 -4.65
N HIS A 67 -12.79 3.40 -5.33
CA HIS A 67 -12.49 3.62 -6.74
C HIS A 67 -12.04 5.06 -7.06
N VAL A 68 -11.45 5.75 -6.08
CA VAL A 68 -10.80 7.02 -6.33
C VAL A 68 -9.49 6.74 -7.08
N PRO A 69 -9.23 7.39 -8.22
CA PRO A 69 -7.99 7.15 -8.97
C PRO A 69 -6.74 7.39 -8.11
N LEU A 70 -5.73 6.56 -8.32
CA LEU A 70 -4.50 6.60 -7.55
C LEU A 70 -3.86 7.99 -7.53
N GLN A 71 -3.90 8.68 -8.66
CA GLN A 71 -3.31 10.01 -8.80
C GLN A 71 -3.94 11.06 -7.89
N TYR A 72 -5.16 10.82 -7.41
CA TYR A 72 -5.84 11.73 -6.50
C TYR A 72 -5.59 11.38 -5.03
N ILE A 73 -4.95 10.25 -4.77
CA ILE A 73 -4.67 9.79 -3.41
C ILE A 73 -3.25 10.23 -2.99
N THR A 74 -2.30 10.05 -3.88
CA THR A 74 -0.89 10.40 -3.63
C THR A 74 -0.52 11.83 -4.14
#